data_1cd5c0493af4464419ac8f2232cf4491
#
_entry.id   1cd5c0493af4464419ac8f2232cf4491
#
_cell.length_a   1.000
_cell.length_b   1.000
_cell.length_c   1.000
_cell.angle_alpha   90.00
_cell.angle_beta   90.00
_cell.angle_gamma   90.00
#
_symmetry.space_group_name_H-M   'P 1'
#
loop_
_entity.id
_entity.type
_entity.pdbx_description
1 polymer ?
#
loop_
_entity_poly.entity_id
_entity_poly.type
_entity_poly.pdbx_seq_one_letter_code
_entity_poly.pdbx_strand_id
1 'polypeptide(L)'
;MVAENRYEKFRALALEVVQNSIDSKFRLTKITSEALEATRSWDNSELRRYHWDWKKNYSVYRIRYPKRFEIAVWENNIMTAISLGRPTYHATGLRLDIVEAMPKDLGDRSNVFDTIILAYEVYARMINANHIRIMNPVNDTVKAFYEKYGYKYITKGDYLTRDIL
;
A
#
# COMPACT_ATOMS: atom_id res chain seq x y z
N MET A 1 -1.61 3.68 22.48
CA MET A 1 -2.87 4.43 22.36
C MET A 1 -2.67 5.83 21.79
N VAL A 2 -1.81 6.67 22.38
CA VAL A 2 -1.57 8.05 21.87
C VAL A 2 -1.01 8.05 20.45
N ALA A 3 -0.03 7.17 20.17
CA ALA A 3 0.53 7.06 18.82
C ALA A 3 -0.50 6.58 17.80
N GLU A 4 -1.30 5.58 18.12
CA GLU A 4 -2.34 5.06 17.22
C GLU A 4 -3.34 6.16 16.84
N ASN A 5 -3.86 6.90 17.80
CA ASN A 5 -4.83 7.97 17.54
C ASN A 5 -4.25 9.10 16.67
N ARG A 6 -3.00 9.49 16.94
CA ARG A 6 -2.31 10.52 16.17
C ARG A 6 -2.09 10.08 14.71
N TYR A 7 -1.59 8.88 14.54
CA TYR A 7 -1.28 8.37 13.20
C TYR A 7 -2.54 7.94 12.44
N GLU A 8 -3.60 7.56 13.12
CA GLU A 8 -4.91 7.34 12.48
C GLU A 8 -5.40 8.63 11.81
N LYS A 9 -5.25 9.78 12.45
CA LYS A 9 -5.58 11.07 11.86
C LYS A 9 -4.73 11.36 10.63
N PHE A 10 -3.43 11.08 10.68
CA PHE A 10 -2.54 11.25 9.53
C PHE A 10 -2.94 10.31 8.38
N ARG A 11 -3.26 9.06 8.66
CA ARG A 11 -3.74 8.11 7.65
C ARG A 11 -5.03 8.60 6.98
N ALA A 12 -6.00 9.01 7.78
CA ALA A 12 -7.28 9.49 7.28
C ALA A 12 -7.09 10.74 6.39
N LEU A 13 -6.27 11.68 6.82
CA LEU A 13 -5.99 12.89 6.06
C LEU A 13 -5.25 12.58 4.76
N ALA A 14 -4.29 11.66 4.78
CA ALA A 14 -3.59 11.24 3.56
C ALA A 14 -4.54 10.66 2.53
N LEU A 15 -5.45 9.78 2.95
CA LEU A 15 -6.46 9.21 2.05
C LEU A 15 -7.40 10.27 1.49
N GLU A 16 -7.81 11.23 2.30
CA GLU A 16 -8.67 12.35 1.86
C GLU A 16 -7.97 13.22 0.81
N VAL A 17 -6.72 13.59 1.06
CA VAL A 17 -5.93 14.41 0.12
C VAL A 17 -5.80 13.69 -1.22
N VAL A 18 -5.47 12.40 -1.21
CA VAL A 18 -5.32 11.63 -2.44
C VAL A 18 -6.67 11.43 -3.13
N GLN A 19 -7.74 11.14 -2.37
CA GLN A 19 -9.09 10.98 -2.91
C GLN A 19 -9.54 12.19 -3.71
N ASN A 20 -9.21 13.39 -3.24
CA ASN A 20 -9.53 14.64 -3.92
C ASN A 20 -8.67 14.90 -5.18
N SER A 21 -7.62 14.14 -5.38
CA SER A 21 -6.65 14.34 -6.47
C SER A 21 -6.75 13.31 -7.58
N ILE A 22 -7.57 12.27 -7.42
CA ILE A 22 -7.68 11.16 -8.35
C ILE A 22 -9.07 11.08 -8.98
N ASP A 23 -9.21 10.21 -9.98
CA ASP A 23 -10.50 9.94 -10.63
C ASP A 23 -11.52 9.44 -9.59
N SER A 24 -12.72 9.99 -9.64
CA SER A 24 -13.82 9.69 -8.71
C SER A 24 -14.33 8.23 -8.80
N LYS A 25 -13.97 7.49 -9.85
CA LYS A 25 -14.28 6.06 -9.93
C LYS A 25 -13.58 5.24 -8.85
N PHE A 26 -12.46 5.75 -8.33
CA PHE A 26 -11.73 5.12 -7.23
C PHE A 26 -12.22 5.65 -5.89
N ARG A 27 -12.42 4.75 -4.95
CA ARG A 27 -12.67 5.07 -3.56
C ARG A 27 -11.56 4.49 -2.70
N LEU A 28 -10.96 5.33 -1.89
CA LEU A 28 -9.85 4.95 -1.01
C LEU A 28 -10.37 4.81 0.42
N THR A 29 -10.03 3.71 1.06
CA THR A 29 -10.37 3.48 2.47
C THR A 29 -9.16 2.94 3.24
N LYS A 30 -9.24 3.01 4.56
CA LYS A 30 -8.41 2.15 5.41
C LYS A 30 -8.79 0.68 5.18
N ILE A 31 -8.00 -0.24 5.71
CA ILE A 31 -8.30 -1.67 5.63
C ILE A 31 -9.42 -1.98 6.64
N THR A 32 -10.61 -2.14 6.11
CA THR A 32 -11.81 -2.48 6.88
C THR A 32 -12.03 -3.99 6.90
N SER A 33 -12.96 -4.47 7.73
CA SER A 33 -13.38 -5.88 7.70
C SER A 33 -13.92 -6.28 6.33
N GLU A 34 -14.60 -5.38 5.63
CA GLU A 34 -15.07 -5.61 4.25
C GLU A 34 -13.91 -5.79 3.27
N ALA A 35 -12.85 -4.98 3.41
CA ALA A 35 -11.64 -5.12 2.60
C ALA A 35 -10.96 -6.47 2.84
N LEU A 36 -10.84 -6.88 4.10
CA LEU A 36 -10.27 -8.18 4.44
C LEU A 36 -11.10 -9.35 3.90
N GLU A 37 -12.41 -9.25 3.97
CA GLU A 37 -13.29 -10.28 3.40
C GLU A 37 -13.18 -10.34 1.87
N ALA A 38 -13.06 -9.20 1.21
CA ALA A 38 -12.86 -9.15 -0.24
C ALA A 38 -11.60 -9.91 -0.69
N THR A 39 -10.53 -9.89 0.10
CA THR A 39 -9.29 -10.63 -0.25
C THR A 39 -9.49 -12.14 -0.31
N ARG A 40 -10.45 -12.68 0.40
CA ARG A 40 -10.74 -14.12 0.38
C ARG A 40 -11.23 -14.60 -0.98
N SER A 41 -11.96 -13.77 -1.72
CA SER A 41 -12.41 -14.12 -3.06
C SER A 41 -11.24 -14.32 -4.03
N TRP A 42 -10.08 -13.75 -3.71
CA TRP A 42 -8.88 -13.89 -4.53
C TRP A 42 -8.26 -15.28 -4.46
N ASP A 43 -8.57 -16.06 -3.42
CA ASP A 43 -8.13 -17.45 -3.31
C ASP A 43 -8.71 -18.35 -4.40
N ASN A 44 -9.79 -17.92 -5.05
CA ASN A 44 -10.41 -18.62 -6.17
C ASN A 44 -9.62 -18.47 -7.49
N SER A 45 -8.63 -17.58 -7.53
CA SER A 45 -7.84 -17.31 -8.71
C SER A 45 -6.57 -18.14 -8.75
N GLU A 46 -6.34 -18.79 -9.88
CA GLU A 46 -5.07 -19.46 -10.18
C GLU A 46 -3.94 -18.46 -10.47
N LEU A 47 -4.30 -17.20 -10.78
CA LEU A 47 -3.33 -16.14 -11.05
C LEU A 47 -2.80 -15.48 -9.78
N ARG A 48 -3.39 -15.77 -8.63
CA ARG A 48 -2.90 -15.25 -7.36
C ARG A 48 -1.54 -15.86 -7.02
N ARG A 49 -0.52 -14.98 -6.97
CA ARG A 49 0.87 -15.41 -6.79
C ARG A 49 1.21 -15.77 -5.34
N TYR A 50 0.55 -15.13 -4.38
CA TYR A 50 0.80 -15.32 -2.96
C TYR A 50 -0.51 -15.58 -2.24
N HIS A 51 -0.54 -16.65 -1.44
CA HIS A 51 -1.66 -16.95 -0.54
C HIS A 51 -1.43 -16.25 0.81
N TRP A 52 -1.40 -14.91 0.75
CA TRP A 52 -1.25 -14.09 1.95
C TRP A 52 -2.58 -14.04 2.69
N ASP A 53 -2.58 -14.48 3.94
CA ASP A 53 -3.75 -14.38 4.80
C ASP A 53 -3.85 -12.95 5.35
N TRP A 54 -4.54 -12.09 4.64
CA TRP A 54 -4.69 -10.68 5.00
C TRP A 54 -5.34 -10.50 6.36
N LYS A 55 -6.37 -11.26 6.67
CA LYS A 55 -7.09 -11.13 7.94
C LYS A 55 -6.20 -11.41 9.15
N LYS A 56 -5.48 -12.52 9.11
CA LYS A 56 -4.57 -12.92 10.19
C LYS A 56 -3.38 -11.96 10.29
N ASN A 57 -2.74 -11.68 9.18
CA ASN A 57 -1.52 -10.87 9.17
C ASN A 57 -1.81 -9.40 9.46
N TYR A 58 -2.92 -8.86 8.99
CA TYR A 58 -3.33 -7.48 9.29
C TYR A 58 -3.55 -7.27 10.80
N SER A 59 -4.21 -8.20 11.48
CA SER A 59 -4.46 -8.07 12.92
C SER A 59 -3.17 -7.98 13.73
N VAL A 60 -2.16 -8.77 13.37
CA VAL A 60 -0.83 -8.73 13.99
C VAL A 60 -0.08 -7.45 13.63
N TYR A 61 -0.08 -7.10 12.35
CA TYR A 61 0.62 -5.93 11.82
C TYR A 61 0.10 -4.63 12.44
N ARG A 62 -1.20 -4.50 12.56
CA ARG A 62 -1.87 -3.35 13.16
C ARG A 62 -1.43 -3.09 14.59
N ILE A 63 -1.35 -4.14 15.40
CA ILE A 63 -0.93 -4.03 16.81
C ILE A 63 0.55 -3.70 16.90
N ARG A 64 1.37 -4.36 16.08
CA ARG A 64 2.82 -4.20 16.12
C ARG A 64 3.29 -2.85 15.59
N TYR A 65 2.56 -2.27 14.63
CA TYR A 65 2.97 -1.04 13.93
C TYR A 65 1.88 0.04 14.01
N PRO A 66 1.76 0.75 15.15
CA PRO A 66 0.76 1.82 15.29
C PRO A 66 0.98 3.00 14.33
N LYS A 67 2.20 3.17 13.82
CA LYS A 67 2.55 4.22 12.85
C LYS A 67 2.44 3.76 11.39
N ARG A 68 1.84 2.60 11.16
CA ARG A 68 1.68 2.02 9.81
C ARG A 68 0.93 2.94 8.87
N PHE A 69 1.13 2.72 7.59
CA PHE A 69 0.19 3.16 6.56
C PHE A 69 -0.58 1.95 6.02
N GLU A 70 -1.83 2.19 5.68
CA GLU A 70 -2.70 1.17 5.13
C GLU A 70 -3.67 1.80 4.14
N ILE A 71 -3.98 1.08 3.07
CA ILE A 71 -4.90 1.55 2.04
C ILE A 71 -5.59 0.36 1.37
N ALA A 72 -6.88 0.51 1.11
CA ALA A 72 -7.66 -0.33 0.22
C ALA A 72 -8.22 0.55 -0.90
N VAL A 73 -8.11 0.08 -2.12
CA VAL A 73 -8.59 0.79 -3.32
C VAL A 73 -9.80 0.05 -3.87
N TRP A 74 -10.88 0.79 -4.08
CA TRP A 74 -12.16 0.29 -4.60
C TRP A 74 -12.46 0.96 -5.93
N GLU A 75 -12.89 0.17 -6.89
CA GLU A 75 -13.34 0.63 -8.20
C GLU A 75 -14.72 0.01 -8.46
N ASN A 76 -15.74 0.86 -8.65
CA ASN A 76 -17.12 0.38 -8.82
C ASN A 76 -17.59 -0.60 -7.74
N ASN A 77 -17.31 -0.27 -6.48
CA ASN A 77 -17.65 -1.07 -5.29
C ASN A 77 -16.93 -2.42 -5.18
N ILE A 78 -15.93 -2.67 -6.01
CA ILE A 78 -15.08 -3.86 -5.95
C ILE A 78 -13.71 -3.44 -5.44
N MET A 79 -13.21 -4.10 -4.41
CA MET A 79 -11.85 -3.84 -3.95
C MET A 79 -10.85 -4.43 -4.94
N THR A 80 -10.02 -3.56 -5.51
CA THR A 80 -9.08 -3.92 -6.56
C THR A 80 -7.62 -3.96 -6.11
N ALA A 81 -7.31 -3.38 -4.96
CA ALA A 81 -5.96 -3.45 -4.40
C ALA A 81 -5.96 -3.14 -2.90
N ILE A 82 -4.92 -3.61 -2.24
CA ILE A 82 -4.72 -3.45 -0.80
C ILE A 82 -3.22 -3.38 -0.51
N SER A 83 -2.82 -2.54 0.43
CA SER A 83 -1.41 -2.38 0.79
C SER A 83 -1.20 -2.06 2.24
N LEU A 84 -0.09 -2.54 2.78
CA LEU A 84 0.42 -2.24 4.12
C LEU A 84 1.86 -1.77 4.05
N GLY A 85 2.17 -0.78 4.86
CA GLY A 85 3.53 -0.26 5.02
C GLY A 85 3.74 0.35 6.39
N ARG A 86 4.97 0.72 6.68
CA ARG A 86 5.36 1.28 7.97
C ARG A 86 6.62 2.13 7.87
N PRO A 87 6.86 3.03 8.81
CA PRO A 87 8.12 3.74 8.85
C PRO A 87 9.33 2.79 8.99
N THR A 88 10.46 3.20 8.44
CA THR A 88 11.73 2.52 8.69
C THR A 88 12.12 2.63 10.17
N TYR A 89 13.10 1.84 10.61
CA TYR A 89 13.50 1.78 12.02
C TYR A 89 13.78 3.16 12.63
N HIS A 90 14.48 4.03 11.90
CA HIS A 90 14.78 5.39 12.36
C HIS A 90 13.72 6.43 11.95
N ALA A 91 12.61 5.99 11.39
CA ALA A 91 11.51 6.85 10.90
C ALA A 91 11.94 7.87 9.81
N THR A 92 13.09 7.67 9.17
CA THR A 92 13.59 8.53 8.09
C THR A 92 12.91 8.21 6.76
N GLY A 93 12.37 7.02 6.60
CA GLY A 93 11.67 6.58 5.40
C GLY A 93 10.34 5.91 5.72
N LEU A 94 9.52 5.75 4.70
CA LEU A 94 8.31 4.94 4.74
C LEU A 94 8.48 3.75 3.80
N ARG A 95 8.28 2.56 4.31
CA ARG A 95 8.38 1.34 3.50
C ARG A 95 7.02 0.80 3.16
N LEU A 96 6.83 0.44 1.89
CA LEU A 96 5.72 -0.37 1.41
C LEU A 96 6.14 -1.82 1.59
N ASP A 97 5.52 -2.53 2.55
CA ASP A 97 5.89 -3.90 2.87
C ASP A 97 5.19 -4.90 1.97
N ILE A 98 3.91 -4.68 1.69
CA ILE A 98 3.13 -5.56 0.84
C ILE A 98 2.08 -4.77 0.07
N VAL A 99 1.91 -5.13 -1.17
CA VAL A 99 0.82 -4.66 -2.03
C VAL A 99 0.31 -5.84 -2.84
N GLU A 100 -1.00 -5.98 -2.88
CA GLU A 100 -1.65 -6.99 -3.70
C GLU A 100 -2.79 -6.37 -4.48
N ALA A 101 -2.84 -6.64 -5.77
CA ALA A 101 -3.95 -6.24 -6.63
C ALA A 101 -4.82 -7.46 -6.93
N MET A 102 -6.12 -7.22 -7.10
CA MET A 102 -7.07 -8.25 -7.47
C MET A 102 -6.57 -8.97 -8.73
N PRO A 103 -6.54 -10.31 -8.74
CA PRO A 103 -6.17 -11.06 -9.95
C PRO A 103 -7.08 -10.70 -11.13
N LYS A 104 -6.50 -10.59 -12.31
CA LYS A 104 -7.19 -10.09 -13.51
C LYS A 104 -8.32 -10.99 -14.00
N ASP A 105 -8.28 -12.28 -13.67
CA ASP A 105 -9.34 -13.23 -14.02
C ASP A 105 -10.61 -13.09 -13.17
N LEU A 106 -10.54 -12.35 -12.08
CA LEU A 106 -11.69 -12.13 -11.18
C LEU A 106 -12.52 -10.89 -11.53
N GLY A 107 -12.05 -10.06 -12.43
CA GLY A 107 -12.76 -8.88 -12.89
C GLY A 107 -11.83 -7.84 -13.51
N ASP A 108 -12.44 -6.87 -14.17
CA ASP A 108 -11.71 -5.75 -14.75
C ASP A 108 -11.23 -4.80 -13.65
N ARG A 109 -10.00 -4.35 -13.77
CA ARG A 109 -9.44 -3.33 -12.90
C ARG A 109 -8.48 -2.43 -13.66
N SER A 110 -8.47 -1.17 -13.27
CA SER A 110 -7.48 -0.21 -13.72
C SER A 110 -6.14 -0.44 -13.02
N ASN A 111 -5.08 0.14 -13.56
CA ASN A 111 -3.81 0.21 -12.84
C ASN A 111 -3.97 1.15 -11.64
N VAL A 112 -3.78 0.63 -10.44
CA VAL A 112 -3.97 1.36 -9.19
C VAL A 112 -2.66 1.66 -8.47
N PHE A 113 -1.53 1.18 -8.99
CA PHE A 113 -0.25 1.35 -8.30
C PHE A 113 0.18 2.81 -8.20
N ASP A 114 -0.13 3.62 -9.22
CA ASP A 114 0.15 5.07 -9.18
C ASP A 114 -0.58 5.74 -8.01
N THR A 115 -1.83 5.38 -7.81
CA THR A 115 -2.65 5.89 -6.69
C THR A 115 -2.07 5.46 -5.34
N ILE A 116 -1.67 4.20 -5.22
CA ILE A 116 -1.07 3.67 -3.99
C ILE A 116 0.24 4.39 -3.69
N ILE A 117 1.11 4.52 -4.66
CA ILE A 117 2.40 5.22 -4.48
C ILE A 117 2.19 6.69 -4.09
N LEU A 118 1.24 7.37 -4.72
CA LEU A 118 0.89 8.74 -4.35
C LEU A 118 0.43 8.82 -2.89
N ALA A 119 -0.39 7.88 -2.45
CA ALA A 119 -0.85 7.84 -1.06
C ALA A 119 0.30 7.63 -0.07
N TYR A 120 1.26 6.75 -0.40
CA TYR A 120 2.47 6.57 0.41
C TYR A 120 3.30 7.84 0.48
N GLU A 121 3.47 8.55 -0.62
CA GLU A 121 4.22 9.81 -0.65
C GLU A 121 3.56 10.88 0.21
N VAL A 122 2.24 11.02 0.13
CA VAL A 122 1.51 12.00 0.95
C VAL A 122 1.65 11.66 2.43
N TYR A 123 1.45 10.41 2.82
CA TYR A 123 1.62 9.98 4.21
C TYR A 123 3.07 10.16 4.69
N ALA A 124 4.03 9.82 3.85
CA ALA A 124 5.45 9.98 4.18
C ALA A 124 5.79 11.42 4.52
N ARG A 125 5.28 12.39 3.74
CA ARG A 125 5.47 13.81 4.03
C ARG A 125 4.83 14.23 5.35
N MET A 126 3.66 13.71 5.67
CA MET A 126 2.99 13.99 6.94
C MET A 126 3.77 13.52 8.15
N ILE A 127 4.49 12.42 8.04
CA ILE A 127 5.32 11.87 9.13
C ILE A 127 6.79 12.32 9.05
N ASN A 128 7.10 13.27 8.16
CA ASN A 128 8.46 13.79 7.93
C ASN A 128 9.46 12.72 7.45
N ALA A 129 9.00 11.71 6.75
CA ALA A 129 9.87 10.78 6.06
C ALA A 129 10.42 11.43 4.78
N ASN A 130 11.65 11.13 4.41
CA ASN A 130 12.32 11.75 3.27
C ASN A 130 12.50 10.81 2.08
N HIS A 131 12.10 9.55 2.21
CA HIS A 131 12.16 8.58 1.11
C HIS A 131 11.12 7.48 1.27
N ILE A 132 10.82 6.81 0.17
CA ILE A 132 9.96 5.62 0.11
C ILE A 132 10.84 4.41 -0.22
N ARG A 133 10.55 3.29 0.41
CA ARG A 133 11.11 1.98 0.05
C ARG A 133 10.00 1.04 -0.34
N ILE A 134 10.16 0.36 -1.47
CA ILE A 134 9.28 -0.73 -1.90
C ILE A 134 10.03 -2.03 -1.65
N MET A 135 9.57 -2.79 -0.66
CA MET A 135 10.28 -3.95 -0.14
C MET A 135 10.06 -5.18 -1.02
N ASN A 136 11.13 -5.96 -1.19
CA ASN A 136 11.09 -7.30 -1.80
C ASN A 136 10.35 -7.35 -3.15
N PRO A 137 10.77 -6.56 -4.17
CA PRO A 137 10.13 -6.63 -5.48
C PRO A 137 10.27 -8.04 -6.06
N VAL A 138 9.16 -8.61 -6.56
CA VAL A 138 9.06 -10.02 -6.92
C VAL A 138 9.90 -10.45 -8.11
N ASN A 139 10.12 -9.54 -9.07
CA ASN A 139 10.85 -9.85 -10.30
C ASN A 139 11.34 -8.57 -11.01
N ASP A 140 12.08 -8.76 -12.09
CA ASP A 140 12.66 -7.66 -12.86
C ASP A 140 11.61 -6.79 -13.56
N THR A 141 10.45 -7.34 -13.91
CA THR A 141 9.34 -6.58 -14.50
C THR A 141 8.78 -5.55 -13.51
N VAL A 142 8.63 -5.94 -12.26
CA VAL A 142 8.18 -5.04 -11.17
C VAL A 142 9.25 -3.97 -10.91
N LYS A 143 10.53 -4.35 -10.87
CA LYS A 143 11.64 -3.40 -10.71
C LYS A 143 11.63 -2.36 -11.82
N ALA A 144 11.52 -2.79 -13.09
CA ALA A 144 11.48 -1.91 -14.24
C ALA A 144 10.28 -0.96 -14.21
N PHE A 145 9.12 -1.43 -13.74
CA PHE A 145 7.94 -0.59 -13.57
C PHE A 145 8.21 0.58 -12.62
N TYR A 146 8.77 0.33 -11.46
CA TYR A 146 9.04 1.39 -10.48
C TYR A 146 10.23 2.27 -10.87
N GLU A 147 11.20 1.74 -11.60
CA GLU A 147 12.32 2.52 -12.11
C GLU A 147 11.89 3.66 -13.03
N LYS A 148 10.78 3.49 -13.76
CA LYS A 148 10.17 4.56 -14.57
C LYS A 148 9.70 5.76 -13.72
N TYR A 149 9.41 5.54 -12.46
CA TYR A 149 9.01 6.58 -11.51
C TYR A 149 10.18 7.14 -10.69
N GLY A 150 11.41 6.81 -11.09
CA GLY A 150 12.61 7.32 -10.44
C GLY A 150 13.10 6.49 -9.25
N TYR A 151 12.54 5.31 -9.03
CA TYR A 151 13.02 4.40 -7.99
C TYR A 151 14.32 3.71 -8.44
N LYS A 152 15.22 3.51 -7.50
CA LYS A 152 16.49 2.78 -7.71
C LYS A 152 16.47 1.51 -6.89
N TYR A 153 16.90 0.41 -7.50
CA TYR A 153 17.01 -0.87 -6.81
C TYR A 153 18.30 -0.94 -5.98
N ILE A 154 18.13 -1.33 -4.72
CA ILE A 154 19.24 -1.56 -3.78
C ILE A 154 19.31 -3.05 -3.50
N THR A 155 20.36 -3.69 -3.99
CA THR A 155 20.57 -5.15 -3.85
C THR A 155 20.67 -5.57 -2.39
N LYS A 156 21.43 -4.82 -1.60
CA LYS A 156 21.52 -5.05 -0.16
C LYS A 156 20.24 -4.62 0.51
N GLY A 157 19.46 -5.57 0.99
CA GLY A 157 18.16 -5.33 1.60
C GLY A 157 16.98 -5.56 0.67
N ASP A 158 17.23 -5.80 -0.63
CA ASP A 158 16.22 -6.15 -1.63
C ASP A 158 15.01 -5.19 -1.63
N TYR A 159 15.27 -3.93 -1.96
CA TYR A 159 14.20 -2.93 -2.06
C TYR A 159 14.50 -1.90 -3.15
N LEU A 160 13.43 -1.25 -3.61
CA LEU A 160 13.50 -0.06 -4.47
C LEU A 160 13.32 1.17 -3.59
N THR A 161 14.03 2.25 -3.89
CA THR A 161 13.93 3.48 -3.10
C THR A 161 13.91 4.72 -3.97
N ARG A 162 13.20 5.74 -3.49
CA ARG A 162 13.18 7.08 -4.08
C ARG A 162 13.08 8.12 -2.98
N ASP A 163 13.89 9.17 -3.09
CA ASP A 163 13.78 10.33 -2.21
C ASP A 163 12.52 11.13 -2.56
N ILE A 164 11.87 11.65 -1.54
CA ILE A 164 10.76 12.58 -1.67
C ILE A 164 11.16 13.91 -1.05
N LEU A 165 10.99 14.96 -1.82
CA LEU A 165 11.34 16.33 -1.40
C LEU A 165 10.11 17.08 -0.94
#